data_63ada144e156be0ed0fca14a424ef4c2
#
_entry.id   63ada144e156be0ed0fca14a424ef4c2
#
_cell.length_a   1.000
_cell.length_b   1.000
_cell.length_c   1.000
_cell.angle_alpha   90.00
_cell.angle_beta   90.00
_cell.angle_gamma   90.00
#
_symmetry.space_group_name_H-M   'P 1'
#
loop_
_entity.id
_entity.type
_entity.pdbx_description
1 polymer ?
#
loop_
_entity_poly.entity_id
_entity_poly.type
_entity_poly.pdbx_seq_one_letter_code
_entity_poly.pdbx_strand_id
1 'polypeptide(L)'
;MSSTEAVRKDAGKAREFPEWPVVKAKDRAAILEALDSGKWNRHTGSKVDEFEKCFARMHPGTSCVTITNGTVALELALRACDIGVTDEVIVPPYSFVATATAVLMNGALPVFVDIDPETYCIDPAKIESAI
;
A
#
# COMPACT_ATOMS: atom_id res chain seq x y z
N MET A 1 24.72 -20.07 22.01
CA MET A 1 23.64 -20.81 21.30
C MET A 1 23.42 -20.10 19.99
N SER A 2 23.63 -20.76 18.85
CA SER A 2 23.54 -20.14 17.53
C SER A 2 22.06 -19.89 17.19
N SER A 3 21.80 -18.82 16.41
CA SER A 3 20.46 -18.45 15.93
C SER A 3 19.74 -19.60 15.20
N THR A 4 20.48 -20.55 14.65
CA THR A 4 19.99 -21.75 13.97
C THR A 4 19.40 -22.79 14.92
N GLU A 5 19.83 -22.83 16.19
CA GLU A 5 19.29 -23.77 17.21
C GLU A 5 17.96 -23.27 17.79
N ALA A 6 17.75 -21.95 17.87
CA ALA A 6 16.49 -21.36 18.31
C ALA A 6 15.37 -21.62 17.30
N VAL A 7 15.67 -21.56 15.99
CA VAL A 7 14.69 -21.81 14.91
C VAL A 7 14.25 -23.27 14.87
N ARG A 8 15.10 -24.23 15.26
CA ARG A 8 14.75 -25.68 15.26
C ARG A 8 13.86 -26.11 16.43
N LYS A 9 13.84 -25.39 17.55
CA LYS A 9 12.98 -25.73 18.69
C LYS A 9 11.51 -25.43 18.49
N ASP A 10 11.16 -24.56 17.55
CA ASP A 10 9.77 -24.20 17.20
C ASP A 10 9.19 -24.96 16.01
N ALA A 11 9.95 -25.84 15.39
CA ALA A 11 9.54 -26.60 14.20
C ALA A 11 8.41 -27.63 14.46
N GLY A 12 7.94 -27.79 15.70
CA GLY A 12 6.90 -28.75 16.08
C GLY A 12 5.51 -28.19 16.32
N LYS A 13 5.34 -26.85 16.38
CA LYS A 13 4.02 -26.23 16.48
C LYS A 13 3.68 -25.59 15.13
N ALA A 14 2.67 -26.16 14.44
CA ALA A 14 2.08 -25.47 13.30
C ALA A 14 1.67 -24.06 13.75
N ARG A 15 2.24 -23.02 13.12
CA ARG A 15 1.80 -21.64 13.36
C ARG A 15 0.40 -21.52 12.79
N GLU A 16 -0.59 -21.41 13.66
CA GLU A 16 -1.93 -21.00 13.23
C GLU A 16 -1.88 -19.53 12.84
N PHE A 17 -2.02 -19.27 11.55
CA PHE A 17 -2.21 -17.91 11.06
C PHE A 17 -3.68 -17.52 11.30
N PRO A 18 -3.96 -16.29 11.76
CA PRO A 18 -5.33 -15.84 11.91
C PRO A 18 -6.06 -15.88 10.58
N GLU A 19 -7.34 -16.27 10.62
CA GLU A 19 -8.19 -16.20 9.43
C GLU A 19 -8.27 -14.77 8.89
N TRP A 20 -8.24 -14.62 7.57
CA TRP A 20 -8.36 -13.34 6.90
C TRP A 20 -9.31 -13.48 5.70
N PRO A 21 -10.23 -12.55 5.48
CA PRO A 21 -10.50 -11.34 6.27
C PRO A 21 -11.31 -11.61 7.55
N VAL A 22 -11.02 -10.85 8.62
CA VAL A 22 -11.80 -10.89 9.86
C VAL A 22 -12.97 -9.91 9.77
N VAL A 23 -14.17 -10.43 9.54
CA VAL A 23 -15.39 -9.63 9.46
C VAL A 23 -16.05 -9.53 10.83
N LYS A 24 -16.15 -8.31 11.37
CA LYS A 24 -16.82 -8.03 12.65
C LYS A 24 -18.26 -7.61 12.44
N ALA A 25 -19.08 -7.70 13.51
CA ALA A 25 -20.49 -7.29 13.45
C ALA A 25 -20.67 -5.82 12.97
N LYS A 26 -19.79 -4.93 13.40
CA LYS A 26 -19.79 -3.52 12.97
C LYS A 26 -19.53 -3.35 11.47
N ASP A 27 -18.68 -4.18 10.88
CA ASP A 27 -18.35 -4.10 9.45
C ASP A 27 -19.57 -4.52 8.62
N ARG A 28 -20.24 -5.60 9.05
CA ARG A 28 -21.50 -6.04 8.46
C ARG A 28 -22.60 -4.98 8.56
N ALA A 29 -22.76 -4.35 9.74
CA ALA A 29 -23.75 -3.30 9.96
C ALA A 29 -23.49 -2.09 9.04
N ALA A 30 -22.24 -1.65 8.90
CA ALA A 30 -21.88 -0.52 8.05
C ALA A 30 -22.15 -0.80 6.56
N ILE A 31 -21.92 -2.03 6.10
CA ILE A 31 -22.22 -2.41 4.70
C ILE A 31 -23.72 -2.42 4.48
N LEU A 32 -24.50 -2.99 5.40
CA LEU A 32 -25.97 -3.03 5.30
C LEU A 32 -26.56 -1.62 5.33
N GLU A 33 -26.09 -0.75 6.23
CA GLU A 33 -26.49 0.66 6.26
C GLU A 33 -26.27 1.36 4.90
N ALA A 34 -25.10 1.17 4.30
CA ALA A 34 -24.80 1.74 2.99
C ALA A 34 -25.70 1.17 1.89
N LEU A 35 -25.95 -0.15 1.91
CA LEU A 35 -26.83 -0.83 0.95
C LEU A 35 -28.26 -0.33 1.05
N ASP A 36 -28.82 -0.32 2.25
CA ASP A 36 -30.22 0.07 2.52
C ASP A 36 -30.48 1.56 2.27
N SER A 37 -29.44 2.39 2.38
CA SER A 37 -29.54 3.83 2.10
C SER A 37 -29.87 4.15 0.64
N GLY A 38 -29.57 3.26 -0.30
CA GLY A 38 -29.65 3.51 -1.75
C GLY A 38 -28.69 4.59 -2.28
N LYS A 39 -27.81 5.13 -1.41
CA LYS A 39 -26.86 6.21 -1.74
C LYS A 39 -25.46 5.66 -1.93
N TRP A 40 -25.20 5.04 -3.06
CA TRP A 40 -24.01 4.21 -3.28
C TRP A 40 -22.82 4.94 -3.91
N ASN A 41 -22.98 6.20 -4.27
CA ASN A 41 -21.91 6.98 -4.86
C ASN A 41 -21.62 8.25 -4.04
N ARG A 42 -20.46 8.88 -4.30
CA ARG A 42 -19.97 10.05 -3.58
C ARG A 42 -20.95 11.25 -3.65
N HIS A 43 -21.68 11.42 -4.77
CA HIS A 43 -22.55 12.58 -4.98
C HIS A 43 -23.85 12.49 -4.17
N THR A 44 -24.27 11.30 -3.81
CA THR A 44 -25.53 11.07 -3.09
C THR A 44 -25.33 10.55 -1.66
N GLY A 45 -24.18 9.93 -1.38
CA GLY A 45 -23.81 9.39 -0.08
C GLY A 45 -22.77 10.25 0.64
N SER A 46 -22.51 9.92 1.91
CA SER A 46 -21.53 10.62 2.76
C SER A 46 -20.33 9.78 3.17
N LYS A 47 -20.38 8.45 2.96
CA LYS A 47 -19.37 7.52 3.49
C LYS A 47 -17.95 7.79 2.98
N VAL A 48 -17.82 8.19 1.72
CA VAL A 48 -16.52 8.55 1.14
C VAL A 48 -15.95 9.80 1.82
N ASP A 49 -16.75 10.85 1.95
CA ASP A 49 -16.32 12.10 2.58
C ASP A 49 -16.01 11.90 4.08
N GLU A 50 -16.78 11.06 4.76
CA GLU A 50 -16.53 10.69 6.17
C GLU A 50 -15.18 9.97 6.30
N PHE A 51 -14.90 9.02 5.40
CA PHE A 51 -13.63 8.30 5.37
C PHE A 51 -12.45 9.24 5.10
N GLU A 52 -12.53 10.08 4.06
CA GLU A 52 -11.47 11.04 3.72
C GLU A 52 -11.16 11.99 4.87
N LYS A 53 -12.20 12.51 5.54
CA LYS A 53 -12.05 13.37 6.74
C LYS A 53 -11.42 12.60 7.90
N CYS A 54 -11.82 11.35 8.11
CA CYS A 54 -11.29 10.52 9.20
C CYS A 54 -9.81 10.21 8.96
N PHE A 55 -9.45 9.82 7.74
CA PHE A 55 -8.08 9.48 7.36
C PHE A 55 -7.16 10.71 7.42
N ALA A 56 -7.61 11.86 6.91
CA ALA A 56 -6.86 13.11 6.98
C ALA A 56 -6.56 13.55 8.43
N ARG A 57 -7.47 13.29 9.39
CA ARG A 57 -7.21 13.56 10.82
C ARG A 57 -6.07 12.72 11.41
N MET A 58 -5.80 11.54 10.85
CA MET A 58 -4.66 10.70 11.26
C MET A 58 -3.31 11.23 10.75
N HIS A 59 -3.35 12.12 9.76
CA HIS A 59 -2.19 12.75 9.11
C HIS A 59 -2.35 14.27 9.11
N PRO A 60 -2.10 14.97 10.25
CA PRO A 60 -2.32 16.41 10.35
C PRO A 60 -1.58 17.20 9.26
N GLY A 61 -2.25 18.19 8.69
CA GLY A 61 -1.72 19.03 7.63
C GLY A 61 -1.86 18.46 6.21
N THR A 62 -2.53 17.30 6.06
CA THR A 62 -2.76 16.68 4.76
C THR A 62 -4.23 16.62 4.39
N SER A 63 -4.51 16.44 3.11
CA SER A 63 -5.83 16.08 2.58
C SER A 63 -5.82 14.63 2.14
N CYS A 64 -7.00 14.00 2.14
CA CYS A 64 -7.17 12.64 1.66
C CYS A 64 -8.12 12.62 0.47
N VAL A 65 -7.79 11.86 -0.55
CA VAL A 65 -8.64 11.58 -1.71
C VAL A 65 -8.71 10.06 -1.88
N THR A 66 -9.90 9.53 -1.88
CA THR A 66 -10.14 8.11 -2.17
C THR A 66 -10.11 7.84 -3.66
N ILE A 67 -9.53 6.71 -4.01
CA ILE A 67 -9.42 6.22 -5.38
C ILE A 67 -9.72 4.73 -5.43
N THR A 68 -9.78 4.17 -6.62
CA THR A 68 -10.27 2.80 -6.86
C THR A 68 -9.39 1.71 -6.25
N ASN A 69 -8.06 1.89 -6.24
CA ASN A 69 -7.11 0.91 -5.71
C ASN A 69 -5.71 1.52 -5.52
N GLY A 70 -4.81 0.77 -4.88
CA GLY A 70 -3.45 1.22 -4.59
C GLY A 70 -2.57 1.44 -5.82
N THR A 71 -2.78 0.71 -6.91
CA THR A 71 -2.02 0.92 -8.16
C THR A 71 -2.30 2.30 -8.74
N VAL A 72 -3.58 2.68 -8.83
CA VAL A 72 -4.00 4.02 -9.26
C VAL A 72 -3.52 5.09 -8.27
N ALA A 73 -3.43 4.77 -6.97
CA ALA A 73 -2.86 5.68 -5.97
C ALA A 73 -1.42 6.04 -6.29
N LEU A 74 -0.61 5.04 -6.57
CA LEU A 74 0.80 5.24 -6.93
C LEU A 74 0.94 6.02 -8.24
N GLU A 75 0.14 5.68 -9.25
CA GLU A 75 0.11 6.41 -10.53
C GLU A 75 -0.22 7.90 -10.33
N LEU A 76 -1.28 8.20 -9.58
CA LEU A 76 -1.68 9.58 -9.32
C LEU A 76 -0.66 10.34 -8.46
N ALA A 77 -0.02 9.67 -7.49
CA ALA A 77 1.03 10.27 -6.69
C ALA A 77 2.24 10.67 -7.54
N LEU A 78 2.67 9.80 -8.45
CA LEU A 78 3.75 10.11 -9.38
C LEU A 78 3.39 11.27 -10.31
N ARG A 79 2.18 11.30 -10.86
CA ARG A 79 1.68 12.42 -11.67
C ARG A 79 1.63 13.74 -10.88
N ALA A 80 1.22 13.68 -9.62
CA ALA A 80 1.19 14.86 -8.76
C ALA A 80 2.59 15.42 -8.44
N CYS A 81 3.63 14.59 -8.61
CA CYS A 81 5.04 14.97 -8.54
C CYS A 81 5.63 15.33 -9.92
N ASP A 82 4.80 15.48 -10.96
CA ASP A 82 5.20 15.75 -12.35
C ASP A 82 6.13 14.68 -12.96
N ILE A 83 6.09 13.44 -12.43
CA ILE A 83 6.87 12.32 -12.96
C ILE A 83 6.24 11.80 -14.24
N GLY A 84 7.05 11.69 -15.31
CA GLY A 84 6.60 11.26 -16.63
C GLY A 84 7.71 10.74 -17.53
N VAL A 85 7.51 10.87 -18.83
CA VAL A 85 8.47 10.43 -19.87
C VAL A 85 9.81 11.13 -19.64
N THR A 86 10.89 10.40 -19.66
CA THR A 86 12.29 10.80 -19.40
C THR A 86 12.72 10.77 -17.94
N ASP A 87 11.79 10.59 -16.99
CA ASP A 87 12.14 10.45 -15.59
C ASP A 87 12.44 9.00 -15.22
N GLU A 88 13.30 8.84 -14.23
CA GLU A 88 13.62 7.56 -13.61
C GLU A 88 13.09 7.55 -12.17
N VAL A 89 12.52 6.40 -11.78
CA VAL A 89 11.99 6.21 -10.42
C VAL A 89 12.63 4.99 -9.80
N ILE A 90 13.35 5.18 -8.70
CA ILE A 90 13.99 4.10 -7.96
C ILE A 90 12.93 3.30 -7.21
N VAL A 91 12.94 1.98 -7.41
CA VAL A 91 11.97 1.04 -6.82
C VAL A 91 12.66 -0.22 -6.30
N PRO A 92 12.17 -0.85 -5.21
CA PRO A 92 12.68 -2.14 -4.78
C PRO A 92 12.17 -3.28 -5.66
N PRO A 93 12.97 -4.33 -5.94
CA PRO A 93 12.51 -5.50 -6.69
C PRO A 93 11.61 -6.43 -5.85
N TYR A 94 11.77 -6.44 -4.53
CA TYR A 94 10.93 -7.22 -3.62
C TYR A 94 9.71 -6.41 -3.18
N SER A 95 8.69 -6.39 -4.03
CA SER A 95 7.45 -5.65 -3.82
C SER A 95 6.34 -6.24 -4.69
N PHE A 96 5.11 -5.75 -4.48
CA PHE A 96 4.03 -6.03 -5.41
C PHE A 96 4.28 -5.36 -6.76
N VAL A 97 3.92 -6.03 -7.84
CA VAL A 97 4.17 -5.57 -9.22
C VAL A 97 3.70 -4.13 -9.51
N ALA A 98 2.67 -3.67 -8.80
CA ALA A 98 2.15 -2.30 -8.93
C ALA A 98 3.20 -1.23 -8.67
N THR A 99 4.22 -1.50 -7.85
CA THR A 99 5.31 -0.57 -7.56
C THR A 99 6.03 -0.14 -8.86
N ALA A 100 6.37 -1.10 -9.71
CA ALA A 100 7.03 -0.81 -10.98
C ALA A 100 6.03 -0.43 -12.09
N THR A 101 4.86 -1.08 -12.13
CA THR A 101 3.87 -0.79 -13.19
C THR A 101 3.30 0.61 -13.10
N ALA A 102 3.12 1.18 -11.90
CA ALA A 102 2.69 2.57 -11.74
C ALA A 102 3.67 3.57 -12.34
N VAL A 103 4.97 3.29 -12.26
CA VAL A 103 6.03 4.09 -12.91
C VAL A 103 5.88 4.02 -14.43
N LEU A 104 5.78 2.80 -14.98
CA LEU A 104 5.60 2.59 -16.42
C LEU A 104 4.31 3.23 -16.96
N MET A 105 3.21 3.21 -16.20
CA MET A 105 1.94 3.84 -16.58
C MET A 105 2.04 5.36 -16.68
N ASN A 106 3.01 5.97 -16.00
CA ASN A 106 3.34 7.40 -16.16
C ASN A 106 4.33 7.66 -17.29
N GLY A 107 4.81 6.63 -17.98
CA GLY A 107 5.82 6.75 -19.04
C GLY A 107 7.26 6.90 -18.52
N ALA A 108 7.46 6.81 -17.21
CA ALA A 108 8.78 6.85 -16.57
C ALA A 108 9.46 5.48 -16.56
N LEU A 109 10.74 5.43 -16.27
CA LEU A 109 11.55 4.22 -16.21
C LEU A 109 11.74 3.77 -14.75
N PRO A 110 11.32 2.55 -14.35
CA PRO A 110 11.66 2.03 -13.03
C PRO A 110 13.11 1.56 -12.97
N VAL A 111 13.88 2.10 -12.04
CA VAL A 111 15.26 1.70 -11.75
C VAL A 111 15.26 0.84 -10.50
N PHE A 112 15.65 -0.43 -10.63
CA PHE A 112 15.62 -1.37 -9.51
C PHE A 112 16.85 -1.24 -8.64
N VAL A 113 16.63 -0.97 -7.34
CA VAL A 113 17.66 -1.01 -6.30
C VAL A 113 17.33 -2.11 -5.31
N ASP A 114 18.32 -2.97 -5.06
CA ASP A 114 18.17 -4.16 -4.23
C ASP A 114 17.75 -3.83 -2.79
N ILE A 115 17.21 -4.82 -2.11
CA ILE A 115 16.74 -4.71 -0.72
C ILE A 115 17.84 -5.06 0.28
N ASP A 116 17.68 -4.60 1.49
CA ASP A 116 18.39 -5.10 2.67
C ASP A 116 17.76 -6.45 3.09
N PRO A 117 18.55 -7.52 3.20
CA PRO A 117 18.05 -8.86 3.50
C PRO A 117 17.52 -9.02 4.93
N GLU A 118 17.82 -8.11 5.85
CA GLU A 118 17.33 -8.14 7.22
C GLU A 118 15.96 -7.46 7.36
N THR A 119 15.77 -6.33 6.67
CA THR A 119 14.55 -5.52 6.76
C THR A 119 13.56 -5.78 5.63
N TYR A 120 14.01 -6.35 4.53
CA TYR A 120 13.27 -6.51 3.26
C TYR A 120 12.79 -5.19 2.63
N CYS A 121 13.30 -4.05 3.13
CA CYS A 121 13.09 -2.74 2.54
C CYS A 121 14.21 -2.42 1.54
N ILE A 122 13.96 -1.43 0.65
CA ILE A 122 15.01 -0.92 -0.24
C ILE A 122 16.25 -0.55 0.57
N ASP A 123 17.45 -0.93 0.09
CA ASP A 123 18.71 -0.64 0.76
C ASP A 123 19.18 0.79 0.43
N PRO A 124 19.14 1.71 1.42
CA PRO A 124 19.52 3.11 1.16
C PRO A 124 20.98 3.27 0.71
N ALA A 125 21.87 2.35 1.11
CA ALA A 125 23.28 2.42 0.74
C ALA A 125 23.53 2.12 -0.76
N LYS A 126 22.57 1.50 -1.42
CA LYS A 126 22.65 1.16 -2.85
C LYS A 126 21.98 2.21 -3.76
N ILE A 127 21.24 3.18 -3.19
CA ILE A 127 20.49 4.17 -3.97
C ILE A 127 21.45 5.09 -4.76
N GLU A 128 22.51 5.60 -4.12
CA GLU A 128 23.44 6.55 -4.75
C GLU A 128 24.10 5.98 -6.01
N SER A 129 24.37 4.66 -6.04
CA SER A 129 24.97 4.01 -7.21
C SER A 129 23.99 3.81 -8.39
N ALA A 130 22.71 4.07 -8.17
CA ALA A 130 21.65 3.95 -9.17
C ALA A 130 21.23 5.31 -9.76
N ILE A 131 21.83 6.40 -9.29
CA ILE A 131 21.69 7.77 -9.78
C ILE A 131 22.86 8.09 -10.71
#